data_5ba0acf74d9334636a5fc6d6991119c8
#
_entry.id   5ba0acf74d9334636a5fc6d6991119c8
#
_cell.length_a   1.000
_cell.length_b   1.000
_cell.length_c   1.000
_cell.angle_alpha   90.00
_cell.angle_beta   90.00
_cell.angle_gamma   90.00
#
_symmetry.space_group_name_H-M   'P 1'
#
loop_
_entity.id
_entity.type
_entity.pdbx_description
1 polymer ?
#
loop_
_entity_poly.entity_id
_entity_poly.type
_entity_poly.pdbx_seq_one_letter_code
_entity_poly.pdbx_strand_id
1 'polypeptide(L)'
;IKKNKCVGVTTTRGPIKGGKIACCVAGSSSQVMAMAGMRLPIESHVLQAFVSEGLKPLIPGVITFGAGHFYCSQSDKGGLVFGGDIDGYNSYAQRGNLPVVEDVCEGGMAIFPNLGRLRLLRMWGGIMDMSMDGSPIIDKTSIENLYFNGGWCYGGFKATPASGLCYAHLLATDTPHETATAYRFDRFEKGLMIDEKGQGNQPNL
;
A
#
# COMPACT_ATOMS: atom_id res chain seq x y z
N ILE A 1 12.68 22.55 0.36
CA ILE A 1 11.81 23.40 1.18
C ILE A 1 12.51 24.71 1.49
N LYS A 2 11.81 25.84 1.38
CA LYS A 2 12.31 27.19 1.71
C LYS A 2 11.27 27.91 2.57
N LYS A 3 11.65 28.37 3.78
CA LYS A 3 10.74 29.10 4.70
C LYS A 3 9.38 28.40 4.88
N ASN A 4 9.40 27.11 5.20
CA ASN A 4 8.23 26.24 5.35
C ASN A 4 7.35 26.09 4.09
N LYS A 5 7.90 26.32 2.90
CA LYS A 5 7.21 26.18 1.63
C LYS A 5 7.94 25.19 0.72
N CYS A 6 7.22 24.22 0.16
CA CYS A 6 7.75 23.35 -0.86
C CYS A 6 7.79 24.07 -2.21
N VAL A 7 8.96 24.14 -2.83
CA VAL A 7 9.20 24.87 -4.09
C VAL A 7 9.58 23.95 -5.24
N GLY A 8 9.68 22.65 -4.99
CA GLY A 8 10.07 21.67 -5.98
C GLY A 8 10.69 20.44 -5.36
N VAL A 9 11.23 19.59 -6.21
CA VAL A 9 11.95 18.37 -5.85
C VAL A 9 13.30 18.32 -6.51
N THR A 10 14.30 17.73 -5.85
CA THR A 10 15.61 17.44 -6.44
C THR A 10 15.64 15.97 -6.84
N THR A 11 15.95 15.70 -8.08
CA THR A 11 16.03 14.35 -8.64
C THR A 11 17.43 14.03 -9.13
N THR A 12 17.71 12.78 -9.46
CA THR A 12 18.97 12.36 -10.10
C THR A 12 19.19 13.02 -11.48
N ARG A 13 18.14 13.59 -12.08
CA ARG A 13 18.17 14.31 -13.36
C ARG A 13 18.15 15.84 -13.18
N GLY A 14 18.28 16.33 -11.94
CA GLY A 14 18.29 17.74 -11.60
C GLY A 14 17.02 18.19 -10.88
N PRO A 15 16.97 19.48 -10.51
CA PRO A 15 15.84 20.06 -9.78
C PRO A 15 14.65 20.33 -10.69
N ILE A 16 13.45 20.04 -10.17
CA ILE A 16 12.17 20.35 -10.80
C ILE A 16 11.43 21.32 -9.88
N LYS A 17 11.10 22.52 -10.39
CA LYS A 17 10.28 23.50 -9.67
C LYS A 17 8.80 23.23 -9.89
N GLY A 18 7.99 23.47 -8.86
CA GLY A 18 6.53 23.33 -8.94
C GLY A 18 5.82 24.32 -8.01
N GLY A 19 4.63 24.77 -8.40
CA GLY A 19 3.76 25.61 -7.57
C GLY A 19 3.10 24.80 -6.45
N LYS A 20 2.74 23.56 -6.72
CA LYS A 20 2.24 22.56 -5.75
C LYS A 20 2.97 21.25 -5.98
N ILE A 21 3.31 20.56 -4.93
CA ILE A 21 3.99 19.26 -4.97
C ILE A 21 3.08 18.21 -4.37
N ALA A 22 2.72 17.24 -5.19
CA ALA A 22 1.87 16.10 -4.83
C ALA A 22 2.75 14.88 -4.50
N CYS A 23 2.72 14.41 -3.28
CA CYS A 23 3.45 13.23 -2.85
C CYS A 23 2.53 11.99 -2.93
N CYS A 24 2.84 11.06 -3.86
CA CYS A 24 2.11 9.81 -4.10
C CYS A 24 3.14 8.69 -4.31
N VAL A 25 3.86 8.33 -3.26
CA VAL A 25 5.04 7.46 -3.36
C VAL A 25 4.87 6.12 -2.61
N ALA A 26 3.65 5.79 -2.24
CA ALA A 26 3.25 4.52 -1.61
C ALA A 26 4.23 4.07 -0.51
N GLY A 27 4.79 2.87 -0.60
CA GLY A 27 5.69 2.32 0.39
C GLY A 27 6.94 3.15 0.71
N SER A 28 7.31 4.14 -0.11
CA SER A 28 8.39 5.10 0.18
C SER A 28 7.92 6.37 0.88
N SER A 29 6.64 6.47 1.27
CA SER A 29 6.04 7.68 1.83
C SER A 29 6.79 8.22 3.04
N SER A 30 7.07 7.39 4.02
CA SER A 30 7.77 7.82 5.25
C SER A 30 9.19 8.29 4.97
N GLN A 31 9.92 7.65 4.03
CA GLN A 31 11.27 8.09 3.64
C GLN A 31 11.24 9.46 2.94
N VAL A 32 10.34 9.62 1.97
CA VAL A 32 10.25 10.87 1.19
C VAL A 32 9.77 12.03 2.05
N MET A 33 8.79 11.80 2.92
CA MET A 33 8.29 12.85 3.80
C MET A 33 9.28 13.19 4.92
N ALA A 34 10.12 12.24 5.35
CA ALA A 34 11.23 12.52 6.27
C ALA A 34 12.26 13.48 5.65
N MET A 35 12.48 13.46 4.32
CA MET A 35 13.33 14.45 3.64
C MET A 35 12.75 15.88 3.73
N ALA A 36 11.46 15.99 3.95
CA ALA A 36 10.77 17.26 4.22
C ALA A 36 10.68 17.61 5.72
N GLY A 37 11.28 16.79 6.59
CA GLY A 37 11.23 16.97 8.04
C GLY A 37 9.90 16.52 8.67
N MET A 38 9.08 15.78 7.95
CA MET A 38 7.79 15.25 8.45
C MET A 38 7.89 13.78 8.83
N ARG A 39 7.28 13.42 9.95
CA ARG A 39 7.05 12.03 10.34
C ARG A 39 5.60 11.66 10.04
N LEU A 40 5.40 10.57 9.33
CA LEU A 40 4.08 10.05 9.01
C LEU A 40 3.67 8.93 9.99
N PRO A 41 2.36 8.77 10.27
CA PRO A 41 1.81 7.60 10.96
C PRO A 41 1.65 6.44 9.97
N ILE A 42 2.72 6.11 9.26
CA ILE A 42 2.76 5.10 8.20
C ILE A 42 4.03 4.28 8.39
N GLU A 43 3.89 2.97 8.42
CA GLU A 43 4.97 2.01 8.36
C GLU A 43 5.03 1.36 6.99
N SER A 44 6.23 0.91 6.59
CA SER A 44 6.46 0.27 5.30
C SER A 44 6.73 -1.20 5.51
N HIS A 45 5.89 -2.06 4.95
CA HIS A 45 5.98 -3.51 5.08
C HIS A 45 6.10 -4.16 3.71
N VAL A 46 6.83 -5.27 3.63
CA VAL A 46 6.96 -6.02 2.38
C VAL A 46 5.79 -6.98 2.26
N LEU A 47 5.02 -6.83 1.19
CA LEU A 47 4.03 -7.82 0.75
C LEU A 47 4.65 -8.71 -0.30
N GLN A 48 4.50 -10.02 -0.15
CA GLN A 48 5.06 -11.00 -1.08
C GLN A 48 4.01 -11.58 -2.01
N ALA A 49 4.41 -11.83 -3.24
CA ALA A 49 3.60 -12.51 -4.23
C ALA A 49 4.40 -13.60 -4.94
N PHE A 50 3.68 -14.59 -5.41
CA PHE A 50 4.22 -15.84 -5.95
C PHE A 50 3.57 -16.19 -7.28
N VAL A 51 4.29 -16.90 -8.13
CA VAL A 51 3.75 -17.48 -9.37
C VAL A 51 4.11 -18.96 -9.41
N SER A 52 3.11 -19.81 -9.64
CA SER A 52 3.30 -21.24 -9.85
C SER A 52 3.62 -21.60 -11.30
N GLU A 53 3.99 -22.83 -11.53
CA GLU A 53 3.92 -23.45 -12.85
C GLU A 53 2.50 -23.40 -13.42
N GLY A 54 2.39 -23.55 -14.75
CA GLY A 54 1.10 -23.49 -15.46
C GLY A 54 0.23 -24.71 -15.20
N LEU A 55 -1.06 -24.46 -14.98
CA LEU A 55 -2.10 -25.46 -14.80
C LEU A 55 -3.16 -25.30 -15.89
N LYS A 56 -3.98 -26.34 -16.06
CA LYS A 56 -5.25 -26.20 -16.81
C LYS A 56 -6.13 -25.12 -16.16
N PRO A 57 -7.01 -24.46 -16.92
CA PRO A 57 -7.94 -23.49 -16.35
C PRO A 57 -8.71 -24.08 -15.16
N LEU A 58 -8.58 -23.46 -13.99
CA LEU A 58 -9.19 -23.92 -12.74
C LEU A 58 -9.92 -22.80 -12.01
N ILE A 59 -9.36 -21.57 -12.03
CA ILE A 59 -9.86 -20.43 -11.26
C ILE A 59 -10.32 -19.34 -12.25
N PRO A 60 -11.63 -19.12 -12.41
CA PRO A 60 -12.16 -18.15 -13.38
C PRO A 60 -12.13 -16.69 -12.87
N GLY A 61 -11.73 -16.45 -11.63
CA GLY A 61 -11.73 -15.13 -11.01
C GLY A 61 -10.66 -14.98 -9.97
N VAL A 62 -10.78 -13.98 -9.09
CA VAL A 62 -9.91 -13.79 -7.93
C VAL A 62 -10.58 -14.40 -6.71
N ILE A 63 -9.85 -15.21 -5.97
CA ILE A 63 -10.27 -15.78 -4.70
C ILE A 63 -9.47 -15.10 -3.61
N THR A 64 -10.15 -14.67 -2.53
CA THR A 64 -9.51 -14.11 -1.34
C THR A 64 -9.96 -14.86 -0.11
N PHE A 65 -9.04 -15.13 0.79
CA PHE A 65 -9.28 -15.78 2.08
C PHE A 65 -8.61 -14.95 3.18
N GLY A 66 -9.37 -14.02 3.75
CA GLY A 66 -8.84 -13.04 4.72
C GLY A 66 -8.24 -13.68 5.96
N ALA A 67 -8.90 -14.70 6.52
CA ALA A 67 -8.43 -15.38 7.73
C ALA A 67 -7.11 -16.17 7.54
N GLY A 68 -6.80 -16.55 6.29
CA GLY A 68 -5.54 -17.23 5.96
C GLY A 68 -4.57 -16.34 5.23
N HIS A 69 -4.78 -15.02 5.25
CA HIS A 69 -3.94 -14.02 4.56
C HIS A 69 -3.56 -14.46 3.13
N PHE A 70 -4.54 -14.94 2.38
CA PHE A 70 -4.31 -15.54 1.07
C PHE A 70 -5.23 -14.95 0.00
N TYR A 71 -4.67 -14.66 -1.14
CA TYR A 71 -5.41 -14.41 -2.37
C TYR A 71 -4.79 -15.21 -3.53
N CYS A 72 -5.61 -15.55 -4.51
CA CYS A 72 -5.16 -16.27 -5.69
C CYS A 72 -5.97 -15.88 -6.92
N SER A 73 -5.29 -15.80 -8.05
CA SER A 73 -5.89 -15.73 -9.38
C SER A 73 -5.10 -16.59 -10.34
N GLN A 74 -5.72 -16.96 -11.46
CA GLN A 74 -5.03 -17.71 -12.51
C GLN A 74 -4.82 -16.82 -13.74
N SER A 75 -3.61 -16.80 -14.25
CA SER A 75 -3.26 -16.06 -15.46
C SER A 75 -3.72 -16.82 -16.71
N ASP A 76 -3.86 -16.13 -17.85
CA ASP A 76 -4.19 -16.74 -19.14
C ASP A 76 -3.19 -17.82 -19.59
N LYS A 77 -1.97 -17.78 -19.05
CA LYS A 77 -0.93 -18.79 -19.27
C LYS A 77 -1.00 -19.98 -18.32
N GLY A 78 -2.02 -20.00 -17.46
CA GLY A 78 -2.30 -21.10 -16.52
C GLY A 78 -1.59 -21.00 -15.17
N GLY A 79 -0.57 -20.14 -15.00
CA GLY A 79 0.11 -19.96 -13.72
C GLY A 79 -0.80 -19.32 -12.68
N LEU A 80 -0.78 -19.83 -11.45
CA LEU A 80 -1.44 -19.20 -10.32
C LEU A 80 -0.58 -18.03 -9.84
N VAL A 81 -1.19 -16.88 -9.68
CA VAL A 81 -0.61 -15.70 -9.01
C VAL A 81 -1.26 -15.58 -7.65
N PHE A 82 -0.50 -15.69 -6.60
CA PHE A 82 -1.02 -15.69 -5.24
C PHE A 82 -0.08 -14.99 -4.26
N GLY A 83 -0.58 -14.67 -3.09
CA GLY A 83 0.12 -13.97 -2.02
C GLY A 83 -0.86 -13.60 -0.93
N GLY A 84 -0.52 -12.64 -0.06
CA GLY A 84 -1.48 -12.09 0.89
C GLY A 84 -0.94 -11.73 2.24
N ASP A 85 0.21 -12.26 2.62
CA ASP A 85 0.84 -11.92 3.88
C ASP A 85 1.97 -10.90 3.73
N ILE A 86 2.26 -10.19 4.81
CA ILE A 86 3.26 -9.13 4.89
C ILE A 86 4.30 -9.44 5.96
N ASP A 87 5.49 -8.88 5.80
CA ASP A 87 6.49 -8.93 6.85
C ASP A 87 5.97 -8.25 8.12
N GLY A 88 6.12 -8.89 9.27
CA GLY A 88 5.70 -8.36 10.58
C GLY A 88 6.56 -7.20 11.10
N TYR A 89 7.44 -6.62 10.30
CA TYR A 89 8.34 -5.53 10.68
C TYR A 89 8.49 -4.50 9.57
N ASN A 90 8.78 -3.26 9.95
CA ASN A 90 9.02 -2.17 9.01
C ASN A 90 10.27 -2.46 8.16
N SER A 91 10.11 -2.51 6.85
CA SER A 91 11.17 -2.83 5.92
C SER A 91 10.98 -2.18 4.56
N TYR A 92 12.09 -1.83 3.91
CA TYR A 92 12.14 -1.37 2.52
C TYR A 92 12.81 -2.39 1.59
N ALA A 93 12.98 -3.61 2.05
CA ALA A 93 13.49 -4.69 1.23
C ALA A 93 12.49 -5.01 0.10
N GLN A 94 13.00 -5.20 -1.12
CA GLN A 94 12.19 -5.63 -2.27
C GLN A 94 12.38 -7.12 -2.55
N ARG A 95 12.69 -7.86 -1.51
CA ARG A 95 12.91 -9.32 -1.54
C ARG A 95 11.99 -9.96 -0.52
N GLY A 96 11.47 -11.12 -0.86
CA GLY A 96 10.73 -11.94 0.07
C GLY A 96 11.62 -12.65 1.10
N ASN A 97 10.97 -13.23 2.09
CA ASN A 97 11.56 -14.10 3.09
C ASN A 97 10.83 -15.45 3.15
N LEU A 98 11.47 -16.46 3.74
CA LEU A 98 10.90 -17.81 3.83
C LEU A 98 9.69 -17.92 4.75
N PRO A 99 9.64 -17.28 5.94
CA PRO A 99 8.46 -17.34 6.80
C PRO A 99 7.17 -16.95 6.08
N VAL A 100 7.15 -15.86 5.33
CA VAL A 100 5.96 -15.43 4.55
C VAL A 100 5.63 -16.43 3.43
N VAL A 101 6.62 -17.09 2.84
CA VAL A 101 6.37 -18.19 1.88
C VAL A 101 5.61 -19.33 2.55
N GLU A 102 6.03 -19.73 3.74
CA GLU A 102 5.41 -20.81 4.51
C GLU A 102 3.98 -20.45 4.89
N ASP A 103 3.74 -19.27 5.46
CA ASP A 103 2.43 -18.79 5.89
C ASP A 103 1.43 -18.70 4.73
N VAL A 104 1.84 -18.09 3.61
CA VAL A 104 0.99 -17.96 2.42
C VAL A 104 0.69 -19.31 1.79
N CYS A 105 1.67 -20.22 1.74
CA CYS A 105 1.44 -21.58 1.23
C CYS A 105 0.52 -22.37 2.14
N GLU A 106 0.64 -22.27 3.46
CA GLU A 106 -0.25 -22.91 4.42
C GLU A 106 -1.69 -22.42 4.26
N GLY A 107 -1.91 -21.11 4.23
CA GLY A 107 -3.22 -20.50 3.98
C GLY A 107 -3.81 -20.94 2.63
N GLY A 108 -2.98 -21.00 1.60
CA GLY A 108 -3.39 -21.48 0.28
C GLY A 108 -3.76 -22.95 0.25
N MET A 109 -2.98 -23.81 0.91
CA MET A 109 -3.25 -25.25 0.99
C MET A 109 -4.48 -25.58 1.82
N ALA A 110 -4.86 -24.75 2.77
CA ALA A 110 -6.12 -24.88 3.51
C ALA A 110 -7.34 -24.82 2.59
N ILE A 111 -7.27 -24.02 1.52
CA ILE A 111 -8.36 -23.88 0.53
C ILE A 111 -8.15 -24.83 -0.65
N PHE A 112 -6.92 -24.91 -1.15
CA PHE A 112 -6.51 -25.70 -2.31
C PHE A 112 -5.40 -26.67 -1.93
N PRO A 113 -5.69 -27.87 -1.37
CA PRO A 113 -4.66 -28.81 -0.95
C PRO A 113 -3.68 -29.20 -2.07
N ASN A 114 -4.11 -29.14 -3.31
CA ASN A 114 -3.26 -29.43 -4.48
C ASN A 114 -2.15 -28.37 -4.69
N LEU A 115 -2.24 -27.19 -4.07
CA LEU A 115 -1.16 -26.18 -4.12
C LEU A 115 0.17 -26.74 -3.63
N GLY A 116 0.15 -27.62 -2.62
CA GLY A 116 1.36 -28.26 -2.09
C GLY A 116 2.11 -29.15 -3.08
N ARG A 117 1.55 -29.42 -4.25
CA ARG A 117 2.19 -30.20 -5.32
C ARG A 117 2.77 -29.34 -6.44
N LEU A 118 2.51 -28.03 -6.40
CA LEU A 118 2.93 -27.11 -7.46
C LEU A 118 4.34 -26.58 -7.18
N ARG A 119 5.05 -26.30 -8.26
CA ARG A 119 6.34 -25.64 -8.19
C ARG A 119 6.16 -24.14 -8.23
N LEU A 120 6.82 -23.44 -7.32
CA LEU A 120 6.95 -22.00 -7.36
C LEU A 120 8.02 -21.64 -8.40
N LEU A 121 7.65 -20.82 -9.38
CA LEU A 121 8.57 -20.35 -10.41
C LEU A 121 9.19 -19.01 -10.06
N ARG A 122 8.46 -18.15 -9.37
CA ARG A 122 8.90 -16.80 -8.99
C ARG A 122 8.28 -16.38 -7.67
N MET A 123 9.04 -15.57 -6.95
CA MET A 123 8.54 -14.77 -5.86
C MET A 123 9.13 -13.36 -5.95
N TRP A 124 8.39 -12.36 -5.51
CA TRP A 124 8.86 -10.98 -5.40
C TRP A 124 8.18 -10.30 -4.23
N GLY A 125 8.78 -9.19 -3.77
CA GLY A 125 8.23 -8.35 -2.73
C GLY A 125 7.95 -6.94 -3.24
N GLY A 126 6.85 -6.34 -2.81
CA GLY A 126 6.52 -4.93 -2.99
C GLY A 126 6.39 -4.26 -1.64
N ILE A 127 6.73 -2.98 -1.56
CA ILE A 127 6.65 -2.22 -0.31
C ILE A 127 5.28 -1.57 -0.21
N MET A 128 4.55 -1.91 0.84
CA MET A 128 3.25 -1.33 1.17
C MET A 128 3.40 -0.21 2.19
N ASP A 129 2.50 0.77 2.11
CA ASP A 129 2.34 1.88 3.04
C ASP A 129 1.18 1.59 4.00
N MET A 130 1.51 1.08 5.19
CA MET A 130 0.56 0.70 6.22
C MET A 130 0.31 1.87 7.17
N SER A 131 -0.86 2.51 7.07
CA SER A 131 -1.29 3.53 8.04
C SER A 131 -1.70 2.88 9.36
N MET A 132 -1.62 3.62 10.46
CA MET A 132 -1.91 3.09 11.80
C MET A 132 -3.35 2.60 11.97
N ASP A 133 -4.30 3.17 11.23
CA ASP A 133 -5.72 2.83 11.31
C ASP A 133 -6.26 2.09 10.07
N GLY A 134 -5.37 1.69 9.16
CA GLY A 134 -5.76 0.98 7.95
C GLY A 134 -6.38 1.84 6.86
N SER A 135 -6.58 3.12 7.10
CA SER A 135 -7.20 4.06 6.15
C SER A 135 -6.21 5.04 5.56
N PRO A 136 -6.40 5.47 4.30
CA PRO A 136 -5.47 6.36 3.63
C PRO A 136 -5.43 7.76 4.26
N ILE A 137 -4.43 8.53 3.86
CA ILE A 137 -4.33 9.95 4.14
C ILE A 137 -4.38 10.68 2.80
N ILE A 138 -5.36 11.60 2.64
CA ILE A 138 -5.50 12.48 1.49
C ILE A 138 -5.63 13.90 2.03
N ASP A 139 -4.51 14.60 2.19
CA ASP A 139 -4.54 15.90 2.87
C ASP A 139 -3.39 16.82 2.44
N LYS A 140 -3.52 18.07 2.85
CA LYS A 140 -2.43 19.04 2.86
C LYS A 140 -1.52 18.77 4.04
N THR A 141 -0.23 18.96 3.84
CA THR A 141 0.72 18.88 4.94
C THR A 141 0.84 20.23 5.68
N SER A 142 1.56 20.22 6.79
CA SER A 142 1.96 21.45 7.51
C SER A 142 2.95 22.34 6.72
N ILE A 143 3.48 21.81 5.61
CA ILE A 143 4.40 22.53 4.72
C ILE A 143 3.60 23.09 3.56
N GLU A 144 3.66 24.39 3.37
CA GLU A 144 2.94 25.07 2.28
C GLU A 144 3.29 24.47 0.92
N ASN A 145 2.30 24.24 0.06
CA ASN A 145 2.41 23.64 -1.27
C ASN A 145 2.87 22.18 -1.31
N LEU A 146 2.89 21.46 -0.19
CA LEU A 146 3.14 20.04 -0.14
C LEU A 146 1.87 19.29 0.26
N TYR A 147 1.44 18.37 -0.59
CA TYR A 147 0.22 17.57 -0.43
C TYR A 147 0.59 16.10 -0.39
N PHE A 148 -0.23 15.31 0.26
CA PHE A 148 0.02 13.90 0.45
C PHE A 148 -1.20 13.04 0.11
N ASN A 149 -0.96 11.93 -0.59
CA ASN A 149 -1.91 10.84 -0.81
C ASN A 149 -1.17 9.51 -0.67
N GLY A 150 -1.47 8.75 0.37
CA GLY A 150 -0.81 7.48 0.69
C GLY A 150 -1.38 6.82 1.93
N GLY A 151 -0.74 5.75 2.39
CA GLY A 151 -1.24 4.94 3.53
C GLY A 151 -2.41 4.06 3.13
N TRP A 152 -2.42 3.56 1.89
CA TRP A 152 -3.55 2.82 1.32
C TRP A 152 -3.64 1.36 1.76
N CYS A 153 -2.65 0.86 2.46
CA CYS A 153 -2.62 -0.53 2.92
C CYS A 153 -2.96 -1.50 1.78
N TYR A 154 -3.98 -2.34 1.94
CA TYR A 154 -4.42 -3.30 0.92
C TYR A 154 -5.40 -2.72 -0.10
N GLY A 155 -5.87 -1.49 0.11
CA GLY A 155 -6.98 -0.89 -0.65
C GLY A 155 -6.59 -0.09 -1.89
N GLY A 156 -5.31 0.19 -2.09
CA GLY A 156 -4.83 1.22 -3.03
C GLY A 156 -5.23 1.01 -4.48
N PHE A 157 -5.06 -0.18 -5.01
CA PHE A 157 -5.34 -0.45 -6.43
C PHE A 157 -6.81 -0.20 -6.80
N LYS A 158 -7.73 -0.80 -6.05
CA LYS A 158 -9.18 -0.66 -6.29
C LYS A 158 -9.68 0.77 -6.08
N ALA A 159 -9.05 1.52 -5.19
CA ALA A 159 -9.43 2.90 -4.86
C ALA A 159 -8.80 3.95 -5.79
N THR A 160 -7.91 3.58 -6.70
CA THR A 160 -7.16 4.51 -7.56
C THR A 160 -8.03 5.56 -8.25
N PRO A 161 -9.18 5.24 -8.89
CA PRO A 161 -9.99 6.27 -9.56
C PRO A 161 -10.59 7.28 -8.59
N ALA A 162 -11.16 6.81 -7.47
CA ALA A 162 -11.79 7.66 -6.47
C ALA A 162 -10.75 8.52 -5.73
N SER A 163 -9.62 7.92 -5.35
CA SER A 163 -8.52 8.63 -4.69
C SER A 163 -7.93 9.71 -5.60
N GLY A 164 -7.77 9.40 -6.88
CA GLY A 164 -7.31 10.35 -7.89
C GLY A 164 -8.24 11.56 -8.02
N LEU A 165 -9.57 11.33 -8.05
CA LEU A 165 -10.56 12.40 -8.07
C LEU A 165 -10.49 13.28 -6.82
N CYS A 166 -10.49 12.66 -5.64
CA CYS A 166 -10.42 13.38 -4.36
C CYS A 166 -9.13 14.20 -4.24
N TYR A 167 -8.02 13.62 -4.65
CA TYR A 167 -6.73 14.30 -4.58
C TYR A 167 -6.59 15.42 -5.60
N ALA A 168 -7.09 15.24 -6.82
CA ALA A 168 -7.14 16.29 -7.83
C ALA A 168 -8.01 17.48 -7.37
N HIS A 169 -9.17 17.21 -6.74
CA HIS A 169 -10.01 18.23 -6.14
C HIS A 169 -9.25 19.03 -5.07
N LEU A 170 -8.59 18.32 -4.14
CA LEU A 170 -7.77 18.95 -3.09
C LEU A 170 -6.66 19.83 -3.68
N LEU A 171 -5.94 19.34 -4.70
CA LEU A 171 -4.89 20.10 -5.38
C LEU A 171 -5.43 21.34 -6.09
N ALA A 172 -6.62 21.28 -6.66
CA ALA A 172 -7.23 22.38 -7.40
C ALA A 172 -7.81 23.46 -6.48
N THR A 173 -8.48 23.05 -5.39
CA THR A 173 -9.31 23.96 -4.56
C THR A 173 -8.72 24.25 -3.19
N ASP A 174 -7.66 23.56 -2.77
CA ASP A 174 -7.10 23.58 -1.42
C ASP A 174 -8.07 23.12 -0.31
N THR A 175 -9.17 22.48 -0.69
CA THR A 175 -10.19 21.91 0.21
C THR A 175 -10.38 20.42 -0.07
N PRO A 176 -10.61 19.58 0.96
CA PRO A 176 -10.88 18.16 0.73
C PRO A 176 -12.18 17.97 -0.05
N HIS A 177 -12.22 16.96 -0.91
CA HIS A 177 -13.47 16.51 -1.53
C HIS A 177 -14.41 15.97 -0.44
N GLU A 178 -15.72 16.09 -0.61
CA GLU A 178 -16.73 15.70 0.40
C GLU A 178 -16.56 14.24 0.88
N THR A 179 -16.23 13.32 -0.02
CA THR A 179 -15.99 11.90 0.29
C THR A 179 -14.64 11.62 0.96
N ALA A 180 -13.76 12.61 1.03
CA ALA A 180 -12.42 12.47 1.58
C ALA A 180 -12.17 13.29 2.86
N THR A 181 -13.21 13.90 3.41
CA THR A 181 -13.10 14.79 4.58
C THR A 181 -12.58 14.11 5.84
N ALA A 182 -12.77 12.80 5.97
CA ALA A 182 -12.29 12.01 7.10
C ALA A 182 -10.80 11.64 7.00
N TYR A 183 -10.22 11.61 5.78
CA TYR A 183 -8.87 11.08 5.52
C TYR A 183 -7.76 12.11 5.76
N ARG A 184 -7.88 12.91 6.81
CA ARG A 184 -6.94 13.98 7.16
C ARG A 184 -5.86 13.52 8.11
N PHE A 185 -4.72 14.22 8.12
CA PHE A 185 -3.63 13.98 9.08
C PHE A 185 -4.06 14.17 10.53
N ASP A 186 -4.84 15.21 10.81
CA ASP A 186 -5.22 15.59 12.17
C ASP A 186 -6.11 14.57 12.90
N ARG A 187 -6.66 13.59 12.18
CA ARG A 187 -7.44 12.51 12.80
C ARG A 187 -6.62 11.68 13.80
N PHE A 188 -5.33 11.50 13.54
CA PHE A 188 -4.44 10.75 14.44
C PHE A 188 -4.17 11.52 15.74
N GLU A 189 -3.96 12.84 15.64
CA GLU A 189 -3.76 13.70 16.82
C GLU A 189 -5.04 13.83 17.65
N LYS A 190 -6.20 13.82 17.00
CA LYS A 190 -7.52 13.93 17.64
C LYS A 190 -8.09 12.61 18.13
N GLY A 191 -7.43 11.48 17.85
CA GLY A 191 -7.94 10.15 18.17
C GLY A 191 -9.19 9.75 17.37
N LEU A 192 -9.43 10.38 16.21
CA LEU A 192 -10.56 10.08 15.31
C LEU A 192 -10.16 9.02 14.27
N MET A 193 -9.69 7.88 14.75
CA MET A 193 -9.25 6.78 13.91
C MET A 193 -10.40 6.23 13.07
N ILE A 194 -10.10 5.90 11.82
CA ILE A 194 -11.04 5.26 10.90
C ILE A 194 -10.72 3.76 10.91
N ASP A 195 -11.66 2.95 11.40
CA ASP A 195 -11.52 1.48 11.36
C ASP A 195 -12.18 0.94 10.08
N GLU A 196 -11.39 0.76 9.05
CA GLU A 196 -11.80 -0.03 7.89
C GLU A 196 -11.54 -1.50 8.19
N LYS A 197 -12.51 -2.16 8.82
CA LYS A 197 -12.45 -3.55 9.31
C LYS A 197 -11.64 -4.47 8.39
N GLY A 198 -10.54 -5.00 8.92
CA GLY A 198 -9.66 -5.93 8.22
C GLY A 198 -8.63 -5.28 7.28
N GLN A 199 -8.49 -3.96 7.29
CA GLN A 199 -7.48 -3.24 6.49
C GLN A 199 -6.34 -2.66 7.35
N GLY A 200 -6.53 -2.57 8.65
CA GLY A 200 -5.52 -2.08 9.58
C GLY A 200 -4.44 -3.12 9.88
N ASN A 201 -3.33 -2.63 10.41
CA ASN A 201 -2.28 -3.46 10.98
C ASN A 201 -2.87 -4.13 12.23
N GLN A 202 -3.46 -5.31 12.09
CA GLN A 202 -3.84 -6.11 13.26
C GLN A 202 -2.53 -6.55 13.90
N PRO A 203 -2.23 -6.16 15.15
CA PRO A 203 -1.12 -6.78 15.86
C PRO A 203 -1.40 -8.28 15.87
N ASN A 204 -0.42 -9.05 15.47
CA ASN A 204 -0.49 -10.51 15.57
C ASN A 204 -0.82 -10.85 17.03
N LEU A 205 -2.09 -11.23 17.25
CA LEU A 205 -2.55 -11.82 18.50
C LEU A 205 -2.16 -13.29 18.55
#